data_ec7ecc5b964b6803fc4791d4c4b65884
#
_entry.id   ec7ecc5b964b6803fc4791d4c4b65884
#
_cell.length_a   1.000
_cell.length_b   1.000
_cell.length_c   1.000
_cell.angle_alpha   90.00
_cell.angle_beta   90.00
_cell.angle_gamma   90.00
#
_symmetry.space_group_name_H-M   'P 1'
#
loop_
_entity.id
_entity.type
_entity.pdbx_description
1 polymer ?
#
loop_
_entity_poly.entity_id
_entity_poly.type
_entity_poly.pdbx_seq_one_letter_code
_entity_poly.pdbx_strand_id
1 'polypeptide(L)'
;MLATQDDLAVQRRLVERLLDARRQSDALFRIVREGALYERPIAERHRIIFYVGHLEAFDWNLLHDRALGLKSWHPEFERLFAFGIDPVGGGLPDDRESDWPE
;
A
#
# COMPACT_ATOMS: atom_id res chain seq x y z
N MET A 1 -30.39 -9.25 0.38
CA MET A 1 -30.60 -9.30 -1.09
C MET A 1 -29.52 -10.17 -1.72
N LEU A 2 -29.91 -11.11 -2.56
CA LEU A 2 -28.95 -11.96 -3.26
C LEU A 2 -28.36 -11.21 -4.46
N ALA A 3 -27.06 -11.39 -4.69
CA ALA A 3 -26.40 -10.81 -5.84
C ALA A 3 -26.90 -11.48 -7.13
N THR A 4 -27.06 -10.71 -8.19
CA THR A 4 -27.40 -11.23 -9.51
C THR A 4 -26.17 -11.83 -10.18
N GLN A 5 -26.37 -12.57 -11.30
CA GLN A 5 -25.25 -13.07 -12.10
C GLN A 5 -24.42 -11.93 -12.67
N ASP A 6 -25.06 -10.83 -13.07
CA ASP A 6 -24.34 -9.65 -13.55
C ASP A 6 -23.49 -9.02 -12.46
N ASP A 7 -24.00 -8.93 -11.23
CA ASP A 7 -23.24 -8.43 -10.09
C ASP A 7 -22.02 -9.31 -9.81
N LEU A 8 -22.20 -10.64 -9.86
CA LEU A 8 -21.09 -11.57 -9.64
C LEU A 8 -20.05 -11.48 -10.75
N ALA A 9 -20.47 -11.27 -12.00
CA ALA A 9 -19.55 -11.07 -13.10
C ALA A 9 -18.74 -9.78 -12.95
N VAL A 10 -19.37 -8.69 -12.50
CA VAL A 10 -18.68 -7.43 -12.22
C VAL A 10 -17.67 -7.63 -11.09
N GLN A 11 -18.07 -8.27 -10.00
CA GLN A 11 -17.17 -8.54 -8.87
C GLN A 11 -15.95 -9.35 -9.32
N ARG A 12 -16.15 -10.39 -10.13
CA ARG A 12 -15.06 -11.20 -10.65
C ARG A 12 -14.08 -10.38 -11.47
N ARG A 13 -14.58 -9.54 -12.37
CA ARG A 13 -13.73 -8.69 -13.19
C ARG A 13 -12.94 -7.70 -12.34
N LEU A 14 -13.55 -7.12 -11.31
CA LEU A 14 -12.85 -6.19 -10.42
C LEU A 14 -11.74 -6.89 -9.64
N VAL A 15 -11.99 -8.10 -9.14
CA VAL A 15 -10.97 -8.89 -8.45
C VAL A 15 -9.83 -9.24 -9.41
N GLU A 16 -10.14 -9.69 -10.63
CA GLU A 16 -9.13 -10.00 -11.63
C GLU A 16 -8.25 -8.77 -11.95
N ARG A 17 -8.87 -7.60 -12.10
CA ARG A 17 -8.14 -6.35 -12.34
C ARG A 17 -7.24 -5.98 -11.17
N LEU A 18 -7.72 -6.15 -9.94
CA LEU A 18 -6.92 -5.89 -8.75
C LEU A 18 -5.72 -6.82 -8.70
N LEU A 19 -5.93 -8.13 -8.91
CA LEU A 19 -4.85 -9.12 -8.90
C LEU A 19 -3.82 -8.83 -10.00
N ASP A 20 -4.29 -8.44 -11.18
CA ASP A 20 -3.39 -8.07 -12.27
C ASP A 20 -2.57 -6.83 -11.93
N ALA A 21 -3.20 -5.81 -11.37
CA ALA A 21 -2.48 -4.60 -10.93
C ALA A 21 -1.43 -4.95 -9.88
N ARG A 22 -1.74 -5.82 -8.92
CA ARG A 22 -0.78 -6.29 -7.92
C ARG A 22 0.39 -7.03 -8.55
N ARG A 23 0.13 -7.91 -9.52
CA ARG A 23 1.20 -8.61 -10.25
C ARG A 23 2.13 -7.62 -10.95
N GLN A 24 1.59 -6.58 -11.56
CA GLN A 24 2.39 -5.56 -12.23
C GLN A 24 3.22 -4.76 -11.22
N SER A 25 2.64 -4.36 -10.11
CA SER A 25 3.37 -3.67 -9.04
C SER A 25 4.48 -4.54 -8.47
N ASP A 26 4.19 -5.80 -8.19
CA ASP A 26 5.17 -6.75 -7.66
C ASP A 26 6.34 -6.94 -8.63
N ALA A 27 6.04 -7.08 -9.92
CA ALA A 27 7.07 -7.20 -10.96
C ALA A 27 7.96 -5.96 -11.02
N LEU A 28 7.37 -4.78 -10.88
CA LEU A 28 8.10 -3.53 -10.86
C LEU A 28 9.06 -3.46 -9.66
N PHE A 29 8.58 -3.79 -8.47
CA PHE A 29 9.40 -3.73 -7.26
C PHE A 29 10.48 -4.82 -7.21
N ARG A 30 10.29 -5.94 -7.93
CA ARG A 30 11.35 -6.97 -8.05
C ARG A 30 12.58 -6.48 -8.79
N ILE A 31 12.47 -5.42 -9.57
CA ILE A 31 13.63 -4.80 -10.23
C ILE A 31 14.57 -4.22 -9.19
N VAL A 32 14.05 -3.81 -8.04
CA VAL A 32 14.83 -3.22 -6.96
C VAL A 32 15.56 -4.32 -6.20
N ARG A 33 16.85 -4.14 -6.01
CA ARG A 33 17.67 -5.02 -5.15
C ARG A 33 17.10 -5.03 -3.74
N GLU A 34 17.05 -6.20 -3.11
CA GLU A 34 16.41 -6.39 -1.80
C GLU A 34 16.93 -5.39 -0.75
N GLY A 35 18.25 -5.23 -0.66
CA GLY A 35 18.85 -4.28 0.27
C GLY A 35 18.50 -2.82 -0.03
N ALA A 36 18.21 -2.50 -1.28
CA ALA A 36 17.87 -1.14 -1.69
C ALA A 36 16.44 -0.72 -1.33
N LEU A 37 15.58 -1.66 -0.91
CA LEU A 37 14.22 -1.32 -0.48
C LEU A 37 14.20 -0.31 0.67
N TYR A 38 15.21 -0.33 1.53
CA TYR A 38 15.30 0.56 2.67
C TYR A 38 16.00 1.88 2.35
N GLU A 39 16.50 2.04 1.14
CA GLU A 39 17.16 3.26 0.71
C GLU A 39 16.15 4.35 0.37
N ARG A 40 16.57 5.59 0.61
CA ARG A 40 15.84 6.78 0.21
C ARG A 40 16.56 7.38 -0.98
N PRO A 41 16.09 7.14 -2.22
CA PRO A 41 16.78 7.63 -3.41
C PRO A 41 16.85 9.15 -3.50
N ILE A 42 15.82 9.82 -2.95
CA ILE A 42 15.74 11.28 -2.94
C ILE A 42 15.37 11.72 -1.51
N ALA A 43 16.12 12.68 -0.98
CA ALA A 43 15.93 13.11 0.42
C ALA A 43 14.52 13.59 0.73
N GLU A 44 13.82 14.15 -0.26
CA GLU A 44 12.48 14.71 -0.11
C GLU A 44 11.37 13.66 -0.22
N ARG A 45 11.72 12.40 -0.46
CA ARG A 45 10.73 11.33 -0.67
C ARG A 45 10.93 10.20 0.31
N HIS A 46 9.96 9.31 0.36
CA HIS A 46 10.01 8.14 1.24
C HIS A 46 11.01 7.09 0.75
N ARG A 47 11.35 6.18 1.64
CA ARG A 47 12.12 4.98 1.29
C ARG A 47 11.28 4.10 0.37
N ILE A 48 11.94 3.31 -0.48
CA ILE A 48 11.23 2.47 -1.47
C ILE A 48 10.24 1.53 -0.78
N ILE A 49 10.60 0.96 0.37
CA ILE A 49 9.71 0.06 1.11
C ILE A 49 8.38 0.70 1.48
N PHE A 50 8.36 2.00 1.72
CA PHE A 50 7.11 2.70 1.98
C PHE A 50 6.13 2.52 0.81
N TYR A 51 6.60 2.71 -0.41
CA TYR A 51 5.73 2.60 -1.59
C TYR A 51 5.21 1.19 -1.79
N VAL A 52 6.01 0.18 -1.49
CA VAL A 52 5.58 -1.22 -1.57
C VAL A 52 4.37 -1.47 -0.67
N GLY A 53 4.46 -1.06 0.58
CA GLY A 53 3.37 -1.27 1.54
C GLY A 53 2.22 -0.29 1.38
N HIS A 54 2.51 0.94 0.94
CA HIS A 54 1.49 1.98 0.80
C HIS A 54 0.41 1.64 -0.22
N LEU A 55 0.78 1.01 -1.33
CA LEU A 55 -0.19 0.61 -2.34
C LEU A 55 -1.27 -0.31 -1.77
N GLU A 56 -0.88 -1.24 -0.90
CA GLU A 56 -1.82 -2.15 -0.26
C GLU A 56 -2.52 -1.52 0.93
N ALA A 57 -1.78 -0.77 1.74
CA ALA A 57 -2.34 -0.13 2.93
C ALA A 57 -3.40 0.90 2.58
N PHE A 58 -3.21 1.64 1.50
CA PHE A 58 -4.19 2.63 1.05
C PHE A 58 -5.52 1.95 0.74
N ASP A 59 -5.51 0.88 -0.05
CA ASP A 59 -6.72 0.15 -0.40
C ASP A 59 -7.37 -0.47 0.84
N TRP A 60 -6.58 -1.09 1.70
CA TRP A 60 -7.07 -1.69 2.92
C TRP A 60 -7.71 -0.66 3.86
N ASN A 61 -7.06 0.49 4.05
CA ASN A 61 -7.57 1.53 4.93
C ASN A 61 -8.90 2.10 4.43
N LEU A 62 -9.07 2.24 3.13
CA LEU A 62 -10.35 2.64 2.55
C LEU A 62 -11.43 1.60 2.79
N LEU A 63 -11.10 0.31 2.62
CA LEU A 63 -12.07 -0.76 2.78
C LEU A 63 -12.50 -0.93 4.23
N HIS A 64 -11.54 -1.00 5.17
CA HIS A 64 -11.90 -1.28 6.55
C HIS A 64 -12.48 -0.07 7.26
N ASP A 65 -11.97 1.14 7.02
CA ASP A 65 -12.45 2.33 7.73
C ASP A 65 -13.70 2.92 7.12
N ARG A 66 -13.77 3.00 5.80
CA ARG A 66 -14.76 3.83 5.14
C ARG A 66 -15.84 3.06 4.41
N ALA A 67 -15.48 1.97 3.73
CA ALA A 67 -16.42 1.26 2.88
C ALA A 67 -17.14 0.13 3.61
N LEU A 68 -16.43 -0.73 4.33
CA LEU A 68 -16.97 -1.96 4.88
C LEU A 68 -16.95 -2.04 6.40
N GLY A 69 -16.28 -1.12 7.08
CA GLY A 69 -16.19 -1.13 8.53
C GLY A 69 -15.54 -2.39 9.09
N LEU A 70 -14.56 -2.94 8.37
CA LEU A 70 -13.87 -4.15 8.78
C LEU A 70 -12.93 -3.88 9.95
N LYS A 71 -12.67 -4.91 10.73
CA LYS A 71 -11.73 -4.82 11.84
C LYS A 71 -10.30 -4.66 11.33
N SER A 72 -9.53 -3.78 11.96
CA SER A 72 -8.10 -3.63 11.68
C SER A 72 -7.37 -4.95 11.92
N TRP A 73 -6.46 -5.32 10.99
CA TRP A 73 -5.66 -6.53 11.14
C TRP A 73 -4.27 -6.26 11.67
N HIS A 74 -3.72 -5.07 11.43
CA HIS A 74 -2.38 -4.70 11.88
C HIS A 74 -2.26 -3.18 12.03
N PRO A 75 -2.74 -2.61 13.15
CA PRO A 75 -2.84 -1.16 13.30
C PRO A 75 -1.53 -0.40 13.09
N GLU A 76 -0.41 -0.98 13.50
CA GLU A 76 0.89 -0.33 13.36
C GLU A 76 1.29 -0.19 11.89
N PHE A 77 1.13 -1.25 11.10
CA PHE A 77 1.43 -1.22 9.68
C PHE A 77 0.44 -0.33 8.93
N GLU A 78 -0.81 -0.38 9.31
CA GLU A 78 -1.85 0.44 8.70
C GLU A 78 -1.52 1.93 8.83
N ARG A 79 -0.96 2.34 9.96
CA ARG A 79 -0.52 3.72 10.17
C ARG A 79 0.81 4.02 9.50
N LEU A 80 1.77 3.10 9.61
CA LEU A 80 3.12 3.30 9.06
C LEU A 80 3.09 3.56 7.56
N PHE A 81 2.28 2.80 6.83
CA PHE A 81 2.18 2.90 5.37
C PHE A 81 1.11 3.86 4.89
N ALA A 82 0.42 4.56 5.81
CA ALA A 82 -0.69 5.45 5.45
C ALA A 82 -0.26 6.87 5.13
N PHE A 83 0.94 7.28 5.49
CA PHE A 83 1.39 8.66 5.32
C PHE A 83 1.40 9.07 3.85
N GLY A 84 1.13 10.37 3.61
CA GLY A 84 1.24 10.94 2.28
C GLY A 84 2.69 11.02 1.79
N ILE A 85 2.85 11.29 0.51
CA ILE A 85 4.16 11.39 -0.12
C ILE A 85 4.92 12.62 0.39
N ASP A 86 4.21 13.71 0.65
CA ASP A 86 4.83 14.96 1.07
C ASP A 86 5.12 14.94 2.57
N PRO A 87 6.29 15.46 2.98
CA PRO A 87 6.63 15.55 4.41
C PRO A 87 5.64 16.41 5.18
N VAL A 88 5.30 15.96 6.40
CA VAL A 88 4.43 16.72 7.28
C VAL A 88 5.19 17.94 7.80
N GLY A 89 4.53 19.12 7.80
CA GLY A 89 5.12 20.34 8.29
C GLY A 89 6.19 20.96 7.40
N GLY A 90 6.30 20.49 6.14
CA GLY A 90 7.25 21.03 5.18
C GLY A 90 8.71 20.63 5.40
N GLY A 91 8.99 19.76 6.38
CA GLY A 91 10.33 19.24 6.62
C GLY A 91 10.66 18.02 5.76
N LEU A 92 11.92 17.60 5.79
CA LEU A 92 12.33 16.35 5.14
C LEU A 92 11.89 15.15 5.98
N PRO A 93 11.64 13.99 5.35
CA PRO A 93 11.40 12.78 6.10
C PRO A 93 12.61 12.44 6.98
N ASP A 94 12.36 12.03 8.22
CA ASP A 94 13.39 11.74 9.20
C ASP A 94 13.36 10.31 9.74
N ASP A 95 12.58 9.45 9.12
CA ASP A 95 12.49 8.05 9.48
C ASP A 95 13.82 7.31 9.27
N ARG A 96 14.02 6.24 10.04
CA ARG A 96 15.20 5.38 9.98
C ARG A 96 14.87 4.06 9.32
N GLU A 97 15.90 3.39 8.81
CA GLU A 97 15.70 2.04 8.23
C GLU A 97 15.06 1.09 9.22
N SER A 98 15.43 1.18 10.50
CA SER A 98 14.89 0.33 11.56
C SER A 98 13.41 0.55 11.86
N ASP A 99 12.81 1.64 11.39
CA ASP A 99 11.39 1.91 11.60
C ASP A 99 10.51 1.05 10.68
N TRP A 100 11.09 0.41 9.68
CA TRP A 100 10.36 -0.35 8.67
C TRP A 100 10.51 -1.86 8.91
N PRO A 101 9.48 -2.66 8.54
CA PRO A 101 9.54 -4.10 8.71
C PRO A 101 10.62 -4.75 7.84
N GLU A 102 11.13 -5.87 8.32
CA GLU A 102 12.08 -6.69 7.57
C GLU A 102 11.42 -7.42 6.40
#